data_4ad606fdcc662645a8e83bf9e69b9c5d
#
_entry.id   4ad606fdcc662645a8e83bf9e69b9c5d
#
_cell.length_a   1.000
_cell.length_b   1.000
_cell.length_c   1.000
_cell.angle_alpha   90.00
_cell.angle_beta   90.00
_cell.angle_gamma   90.00
#
_symmetry.space_group_name_H-M   'P 1'
#
loop_
_entity.id
_entity.type
_entity.pdbx_description
1 polymer ?
#
loop_
_entity_poly.entity_id
_entity_poly.type
_entity_poly.pdbx_seq_one_letter_code
_entity_poly.pdbx_strand_id
1 'polypeptide(L)'
;MSVGSVEVTRQLFQVEEGGAVPTSTHQLILKTVPTDQALNCYGRWHYLGRIKTIATLHYGVFFENRLVGCISMGSPNATEIKGFYDRNNQEGVWEIKRLALSPICPKNSESRVIAIAIRLVKKLGAWLIVTYADDGIGHTGVIYKAAGFDYQGLTAQKNDFWVNGKIQQRGKTKGVDGVWKPRSRKHLFIKQYNKEN
;
A
#
# COMPACT_ATOMS: atom_id res chain seq x y z
N MET A 1 -26.19 -6.58 3.55
CA MET A 1 -26.28 -7.17 2.21
C MET A 1 -25.15 -6.61 1.36
N SER A 2 -24.02 -7.28 1.28
CA SER A 2 -22.90 -6.90 0.37
C SER A 2 -21.87 -8.03 0.29
N VAL A 3 -22.31 -9.24 -0.01
CA VAL A 3 -21.42 -10.41 -0.25
C VAL A 3 -21.16 -10.61 -1.75
N GLY A 4 -21.90 -9.91 -2.62
CA GLY A 4 -21.86 -10.15 -4.07
C GLY A 4 -20.69 -9.52 -4.85
N SER A 5 -20.09 -8.43 -4.35
CA SER A 5 -19.11 -7.66 -5.16
C SER A 5 -17.70 -8.27 -5.22
N VAL A 6 -17.28 -8.99 -4.18
CA VAL A 6 -15.95 -9.60 -4.13
C VAL A 6 -15.84 -10.88 -4.96
N GLU A 7 -16.94 -11.64 -5.04
CA GLU A 7 -16.98 -12.88 -5.81
C GLU A 7 -17.05 -12.63 -7.32
N VAL A 8 -17.81 -11.62 -7.73
CA VAL A 8 -17.93 -11.21 -9.15
C VAL A 8 -16.57 -10.70 -9.67
N THR A 9 -15.83 -9.93 -8.86
CA THR A 9 -14.50 -9.44 -9.25
C THR A 9 -13.49 -10.57 -9.41
N ARG A 10 -13.55 -11.61 -8.57
CA ARG A 10 -12.68 -12.79 -8.70
C ARG A 10 -12.94 -13.59 -10.00
N GLN A 11 -14.18 -13.73 -10.42
CA GLN A 11 -14.52 -14.45 -11.65
C GLN A 11 -14.09 -13.72 -12.93
N LEU A 12 -14.24 -12.39 -12.98
CA LEU A 12 -13.88 -11.59 -14.15
C LEU A 12 -12.38 -11.62 -14.47
N PHE A 13 -11.52 -11.68 -13.46
CA PHE A 13 -10.06 -11.67 -13.67
C PHE A 13 -9.46 -13.07 -13.92
N GLN A 14 -10.12 -14.13 -13.54
CA GLN A 14 -9.67 -15.52 -13.82
C GLN A 14 -9.77 -15.89 -15.29
N VAL A 15 -10.71 -15.31 -16.01
CA VAL A 15 -10.99 -15.65 -17.42
C VAL A 15 -10.01 -14.94 -18.38
N GLU A 16 -9.49 -13.76 -18.02
CA GLU A 16 -8.64 -12.97 -18.92
C GLU A 16 -7.16 -13.36 -18.91
N GLU A 17 -6.67 -14.02 -17.86
CA GLU A 17 -5.22 -14.23 -17.67
C GLU A 17 -4.72 -15.61 -18.15
N GLY A 18 -5.54 -16.57 -18.42
CA GLY A 18 -5.16 -17.92 -18.88
C GLY A 18 -3.85 -18.48 -18.27
N GLY A 19 -3.66 -19.78 -18.24
CA GLY A 19 -2.42 -20.42 -17.79
C GLY A 19 -2.44 -20.85 -16.31
N ALA A 20 -1.28 -21.34 -15.82
CA ALA A 20 -1.13 -21.86 -14.46
C ALA A 20 -1.37 -20.77 -13.42
N VAL A 21 -1.98 -21.16 -12.28
CA VAL A 21 -2.18 -20.28 -11.12
C VAL A 21 -1.30 -20.73 -9.96
N PRO A 22 -0.77 -19.81 -9.15
CA PRO A 22 0.02 -20.21 -7.99
C PRO A 22 -0.86 -20.92 -6.96
N THR A 23 -0.44 -22.09 -6.52
CA THR A 23 -1.12 -22.88 -5.48
C THR A 23 -0.54 -22.60 -4.08
N SER A 24 0.64 -21.99 -4.02
CA SER A 24 1.33 -21.64 -2.78
C SER A 24 1.97 -20.25 -2.86
N THR A 25 1.94 -19.53 -1.75
CA THR A 25 2.61 -18.23 -1.63
C THR A 25 4.14 -18.34 -1.78
N HIS A 26 4.72 -19.53 -1.62
CA HIS A 26 6.14 -19.78 -1.81
C HIS A 26 6.59 -19.72 -3.27
N GLN A 27 5.67 -19.85 -4.20
CA GLN A 27 5.92 -19.71 -5.64
C GLN A 27 6.05 -18.26 -6.09
N LEU A 28 5.71 -17.30 -5.22
CA LEU A 28 5.77 -15.87 -5.52
C LEU A 28 7.18 -15.33 -5.29
N ILE A 29 7.73 -14.68 -6.30
CA ILE A 29 9.07 -14.09 -6.29
C ILE A 29 8.94 -12.57 -6.46
N LEU A 30 9.73 -11.79 -5.71
CA LEU A 30 9.82 -10.34 -5.83
C LEU A 30 11.08 -9.95 -6.60
N LYS A 31 10.89 -9.09 -7.62
CA LYS A 31 11.97 -8.46 -8.39
C LYS A 31 11.68 -6.97 -8.51
N THR A 32 12.71 -6.12 -8.58
CA THR A 32 12.52 -4.69 -8.87
C THR A 32 11.89 -4.50 -10.24
N VAL A 33 10.98 -3.53 -10.33
CA VAL A 33 10.32 -3.17 -11.60
C VAL A 33 10.29 -1.66 -11.77
N PRO A 34 10.26 -1.16 -13.02
CA PRO A 34 10.09 0.26 -13.28
C PRO A 34 8.70 0.77 -12.84
N THR A 35 8.61 2.09 -12.66
CA THR A 35 7.40 2.76 -12.16
C THR A 35 6.17 2.52 -13.04
N ASP A 36 6.34 2.49 -14.37
CA ASP A 36 5.24 2.25 -15.32
C ASP A 36 4.61 0.87 -15.16
N GLN A 37 5.44 -0.17 -14.95
CA GLN A 37 4.94 -1.52 -14.65
C GLN A 37 4.17 -1.56 -13.33
N ALA A 38 4.67 -0.89 -12.29
CA ALA A 38 3.96 -0.79 -11.02
C ALA A 38 2.61 -0.06 -11.18
N LEU A 39 2.58 1.04 -11.95
CA LEU A 39 1.35 1.78 -12.22
C LEU A 39 0.34 0.95 -13.02
N ASN A 40 0.79 0.13 -13.98
CA ASN A 40 -0.07 -0.79 -14.72
C ASN A 40 -0.68 -1.84 -13.79
N CYS A 41 0.11 -2.39 -12.88
CA CYS A 41 -0.33 -3.33 -11.85
C CYS A 41 -1.43 -2.71 -10.96
N TYR A 42 -1.22 -1.48 -10.50
CA TYR A 42 -2.22 -0.76 -9.70
C TYR A 42 -3.48 -0.43 -10.51
N GLY A 43 -3.35 -0.10 -11.77
CA GLY A 43 -4.49 0.13 -12.66
C GLY A 43 -5.39 -1.09 -12.78
N ARG A 44 -4.81 -2.30 -12.71
CA ARG A 44 -5.53 -3.56 -12.79
C ARG A 44 -6.16 -4.00 -11.47
N TRP A 45 -5.42 -3.89 -10.35
CA TRP A 45 -5.77 -4.63 -9.14
C TRP A 45 -5.89 -3.77 -7.88
N HIS A 46 -5.56 -2.47 -7.94
CA HIS A 46 -5.69 -1.59 -6.78
C HIS A 46 -6.98 -0.77 -6.85
N TYR A 47 -7.71 -0.66 -5.75
CA TYR A 47 -8.98 0.08 -5.67
C TYR A 47 -8.89 1.56 -6.09
N LEU A 48 -7.74 2.19 -5.95
CA LEU A 48 -7.49 3.57 -6.42
C LEU A 48 -7.12 3.64 -7.91
N GLY A 49 -6.99 2.51 -8.60
CA GLY A 49 -6.57 2.47 -10.00
C GLY A 49 -5.13 2.98 -10.23
N ARG A 50 -4.88 3.43 -11.46
CA ARG A 50 -3.56 3.90 -11.94
C ARG A 50 -3.21 5.31 -11.45
N ILE A 51 -3.17 5.55 -10.14
CA ILE A 51 -2.77 6.84 -9.59
C ILE A 51 -1.28 6.83 -9.24
N LYS A 52 -0.54 7.86 -9.67
CA LYS A 52 0.86 8.07 -9.26
C LYS A 52 1.01 7.97 -7.74
N THR A 53 2.00 7.23 -7.29
CA THR A 53 2.41 7.19 -5.88
C THR A 53 3.80 7.80 -5.74
N ILE A 54 4.04 8.51 -4.64
CA ILE A 54 5.37 8.99 -4.27
C ILE A 54 6.12 7.81 -3.62
N ALA A 55 6.60 6.91 -4.46
CA ALA A 55 7.39 5.76 -4.05
C ALA A 55 8.71 5.79 -4.83
N THR A 56 9.78 5.36 -4.18
CA THR A 56 11.12 5.32 -4.77
C THR A 56 11.53 3.92 -5.17
N LEU A 57 10.82 2.90 -4.69
CA LEU A 57 11.15 1.51 -4.91
C LEU A 57 9.87 0.72 -5.20
N HIS A 58 9.89 -0.04 -6.29
CA HIS A 58 8.79 -0.90 -6.72
C HIS A 58 9.29 -2.33 -6.87
N TYR A 59 8.60 -3.27 -6.22
CA TYR A 59 8.82 -4.70 -6.42
C TYR A 59 7.60 -5.30 -7.11
N GLY A 60 7.79 -5.84 -8.31
CA GLY A 60 6.83 -6.71 -8.97
C GLY A 60 6.81 -8.07 -8.28
N VAL A 61 5.63 -8.62 -8.13
CA VAL A 61 5.38 -9.98 -7.67
C VAL A 61 5.20 -10.87 -8.89
N PHE A 62 6.02 -11.89 -9.01
CA PHE A 62 6.05 -12.78 -10.18
C PHE A 62 5.69 -14.21 -9.81
N PHE A 63 4.95 -14.85 -10.68
CA PHE A 63 4.70 -16.27 -10.72
C PHE A 63 5.03 -16.78 -12.13
N GLU A 64 5.96 -17.72 -12.27
CA GLU A 64 6.42 -18.27 -13.57
C GLU A 64 6.74 -17.17 -14.63
N ASN A 65 7.48 -16.16 -14.24
CA ASN A 65 7.81 -14.97 -15.04
C ASN A 65 6.64 -14.04 -15.40
N ARG A 66 5.41 -14.35 -14.99
CA ARG A 66 4.25 -13.48 -15.15
C ARG A 66 4.13 -12.53 -13.97
N LEU A 67 3.94 -11.23 -14.25
CA LEU A 67 3.68 -10.22 -13.22
C LEU A 67 2.25 -10.39 -12.69
N VAL A 68 2.12 -10.74 -11.41
CA VAL A 68 0.84 -10.99 -10.72
C VAL A 68 0.56 -10.03 -9.57
N GLY A 69 1.38 -9.02 -9.41
CA GLY A 69 1.19 -8.01 -8.36
C GLY A 69 2.34 -7.04 -8.25
N CYS A 70 2.19 -6.05 -7.39
CA CYS A 70 3.24 -5.08 -7.08
C CYS A 70 3.10 -4.54 -5.66
N ILE A 71 4.23 -4.32 -5.00
CA ILE A 71 4.34 -3.55 -3.76
C ILE A 71 5.29 -2.37 -3.99
N SER A 72 4.91 -1.19 -3.53
CA SER A 72 5.72 0.03 -3.62
C SER A 72 6.04 0.59 -2.25
N MET A 73 7.28 0.99 -2.08
CA MET A 73 7.83 1.53 -0.85
C MET A 73 8.56 2.86 -1.11
N GLY A 74 8.67 3.68 -0.11
CA GLY A 74 9.38 4.96 -0.20
C GLY A 74 9.45 5.67 1.13
N SER A 75 9.98 6.89 1.14
CA SER A 75 10.02 7.73 2.34
C SER A 75 8.61 8.00 2.87
N PRO A 76 8.41 8.14 4.19
CA PRO A 76 7.09 8.37 4.76
C PRO A 76 6.48 9.68 4.28
N ASN A 77 5.15 9.69 4.04
CA ASN A 77 4.42 10.91 3.70
C ASN A 77 4.23 11.82 4.92
N ALA A 78 4.12 11.24 6.10
CA ALA A 78 4.12 11.99 7.34
C ALA A 78 5.56 12.37 7.69
N THR A 79 5.79 13.65 8.00
CA THR A 79 7.11 14.15 8.41
C THR A 79 7.47 13.76 9.83
N GLU A 80 6.48 13.29 10.59
CA GLU A 80 6.60 12.98 12.00
C GLU A 80 5.55 11.95 12.42
N ILE A 81 5.94 11.00 13.26
CA ILE A 81 5.04 10.17 14.07
C ILE A 81 5.62 10.17 15.48
N LYS A 82 4.88 10.79 16.42
CA LYS A 82 5.31 10.95 17.81
C LYS A 82 5.74 9.62 18.42
N GLY A 83 6.94 9.62 19.01
CA GLY A 83 7.53 8.45 19.66
C GLY A 83 8.26 7.48 18.71
N PHE A 84 8.23 7.71 17.40
CA PHE A 84 8.89 6.83 16.42
C PHE A 84 9.91 7.57 15.58
N TYR A 85 9.55 8.68 14.94
CA TYR A 85 10.46 9.52 14.18
C TYR A 85 9.91 10.94 14.05
N ASP A 86 10.83 11.89 13.79
CA ASP A 86 10.54 13.26 13.45
C ASP A 86 11.23 13.65 12.13
N ARG A 87 11.10 14.91 11.75
CA ARG A 87 11.67 15.47 10.50
C ARG A 87 13.19 15.28 10.38
N ASN A 88 13.89 15.23 11.50
CA ASN A 88 15.36 15.14 11.54
C ASN A 88 15.87 13.69 11.62
N ASN A 89 14.97 12.72 11.82
CA ASN A 89 15.31 11.32 12.04
C ASN A 89 14.48 10.38 11.14
N GLN A 90 14.47 10.64 9.83
CA GLN A 90 13.74 9.83 8.85
C GLN A 90 14.62 8.86 8.06
N GLU A 91 15.93 8.92 8.22
CA GLU A 91 16.83 7.98 7.57
C GLU A 91 16.54 6.55 8.02
N GLY A 92 16.43 5.64 7.06
CA GLY A 92 16.03 4.25 7.33
C GLY A 92 14.55 4.05 7.70
N VAL A 93 13.71 5.12 7.64
CA VAL A 93 12.26 5.01 7.80
C VAL A 93 11.62 4.82 6.43
N TRP A 94 10.85 3.74 6.28
CA TRP A 94 10.18 3.39 5.03
C TRP A 94 8.66 3.32 5.21
N GLU A 95 7.92 3.71 4.20
CA GLU A 95 6.47 3.54 4.15
C GLU A 95 6.08 2.57 3.03
N ILE A 96 5.24 1.57 3.33
CA ILE A 96 4.54 0.80 2.31
C ILE A 96 3.47 1.73 1.73
N LYS A 97 3.69 2.16 0.48
CA LYS A 97 2.81 3.12 -0.21
C LYS A 97 1.61 2.45 -0.83
N ARG A 98 1.82 1.29 -1.45
CA ARG A 98 0.79 0.51 -2.12
C ARG A 98 1.17 -0.96 -2.20
N LEU A 99 0.14 -1.79 -2.17
CA LEU A 99 0.19 -3.20 -2.47
C LEU A 99 -1.04 -3.55 -3.30
N ALA A 100 -0.84 -4.25 -4.40
CA ALA A 100 -1.91 -4.86 -5.18
C ALA A 100 -1.46 -6.21 -5.70
N LEU A 101 -2.31 -7.20 -5.59
CA LEU A 101 -2.10 -8.54 -6.12
C LEU A 101 -3.28 -8.94 -7.01
N SER A 102 -2.99 -9.72 -8.02
CA SER A 102 -4.00 -10.40 -8.83
C SER A 102 -4.85 -11.33 -7.95
N PRO A 103 -6.15 -11.44 -8.20
CA PRO A 103 -7.02 -12.38 -7.50
C PRO A 103 -6.62 -13.86 -7.64
N ILE A 104 -5.77 -14.20 -8.63
CA ILE A 104 -5.24 -15.56 -8.78
C ILE A 104 -4.23 -15.95 -7.69
N CYS A 105 -3.69 -14.95 -6.96
CA CYS A 105 -2.75 -15.21 -5.88
C CYS A 105 -3.45 -15.95 -4.72
N PRO A 106 -2.81 -16.97 -4.14
CA PRO A 106 -3.41 -17.73 -3.05
C PRO A 106 -3.58 -16.87 -1.79
N LYS A 107 -4.43 -17.34 -0.89
CA LYS A 107 -4.66 -16.70 0.42
C LYS A 107 -3.33 -16.46 1.14
N ASN A 108 -3.21 -15.33 1.85
CA ASN A 108 -2.02 -14.88 2.58
C ASN A 108 -0.84 -14.42 1.68
N SER A 109 -1.05 -14.24 0.38
CA SER A 109 -0.01 -13.71 -0.51
C SER A 109 0.41 -12.30 -0.13
N GLU A 110 -0.52 -11.45 0.31
CA GLU A 110 -0.23 -10.08 0.73
C GLU A 110 0.76 -10.04 1.90
N SER A 111 0.50 -10.79 2.96
CA SER A 111 1.39 -10.83 4.13
C SER A 111 2.76 -11.44 3.78
N ARG A 112 2.80 -12.43 2.89
CA ARG A 112 4.04 -13.02 2.38
C ARG A 112 4.84 -12.00 1.58
N VAL A 113 4.20 -11.28 0.66
CA VAL A 113 4.83 -10.22 -0.17
C VAL A 113 5.37 -9.10 0.72
N ILE A 114 4.60 -8.64 1.69
CA ILE A 114 5.03 -7.65 2.69
C ILE A 114 6.28 -8.14 3.41
N ALA A 115 6.28 -9.37 3.91
CA ALA A 115 7.41 -9.93 4.65
C ALA A 115 8.69 -10.03 3.79
N ILE A 116 8.57 -10.33 2.49
CA ILE A 116 9.72 -10.34 1.58
C ILE A 116 10.21 -8.90 1.32
N ALA A 117 9.30 -7.97 1.01
CA ALA A 117 9.65 -6.58 0.75
C ALA A 117 10.35 -5.93 1.94
N ILE A 118 9.88 -6.20 3.17
CA ILE A 118 10.56 -5.74 4.40
C ILE A 118 11.99 -6.27 4.49
N ARG A 119 12.21 -7.56 4.24
CA ARG A 119 13.58 -8.12 4.25
C ARG A 119 14.49 -7.47 3.22
N LEU A 120 13.95 -7.08 2.06
CA LEU A 120 14.71 -6.38 1.03
C LEU A 120 15.09 -4.96 1.46
N VAL A 121 14.15 -4.17 2.02
CA VAL A 121 14.48 -2.81 2.47
C VAL A 121 15.30 -2.79 3.76
N LYS A 122 15.24 -3.82 4.60
CA LYS A 122 16.19 -3.98 5.72
C LYS A 122 17.63 -4.04 5.25
N LYS A 123 17.92 -4.72 4.15
CA LYS A 123 19.24 -4.70 3.53
C LYS A 123 19.68 -3.32 3.02
N LEU A 124 18.74 -2.39 2.91
CA LEU A 124 18.96 -0.98 2.57
C LEU A 124 18.96 -0.07 3.82
N GLY A 125 19.12 -0.64 5.01
CA GLY A 125 19.19 0.11 6.26
C GLY A 125 17.83 0.47 6.88
N ALA A 126 16.73 -0.17 6.47
CA ALA A 126 15.42 0.10 7.07
C ALA A 126 15.37 -0.39 8.52
N TRP A 127 15.12 0.53 9.45
CA TRP A 127 14.89 0.20 10.87
C TRP A 127 13.44 0.39 11.31
N LEU A 128 12.66 1.17 10.54
CA LEU A 128 11.24 1.43 10.81
C LEU A 128 10.43 1.35 9.53
N ILE A 129 9.35 0.56 9.57
CA ILE A 129 8.40 0.45 8.48
C ILE A 129 7.05 0.96 8.95
N VAL A 130 6.48 1.90 8.21
CA VAL A 130 5.17 2.51 8.47
C VAL A 130 4.20 2.11 7.37
N THR A 131 2.94 1.90 7.70
CA THR A 131 1.90 1.68 6.69
C THR A 131 0.52 2.08 7.20
N TYR A 132 -0.42 2.25 6.27
CA TYR A 132 -1.77 2.70 6.56
C TYR A 132 -2.80 1.84 5.84
N ALA A 133 -3.87 1.50 6.55
CA ALA A 133 -5.08 0.94 5.96
C ALA A 133 -6.20 1.99 5.99
N ASP A 134 -6.93 2.15 4.90
CA ASP A 134 -7.98 3.16 4.77
C ASP A 134 -9.29 2.66 5.37
N ASP A 135 -9.72 3.28 6.49
CA ASP A 135 -10.95 2.94 7.18
C ASP A 135 -12.21 3.25 6.32
N GLY A 136 -12.14 4.28 5.49
CA GLY A 136 -13.26 4.71 4.64
C GLY A 136 -13.70 3.69 3.60
N ILE A 137 -12.89 2.68 3.30
CA ILE A 137 -13.21 1.56 2.41
C ILE A 137 -13.23 0.22 3.15
N GLY A 138 -13.30 0.26 4.47
CA GLY A 138 -13.39 -0.92 5.32
C GLY A 138 -12.08 -1.72 5.47
N HIS A 139 -10.94 -1.15 5.11
CA HIS A 139 -9.65 -1.80 5.29
C HIS A 139 -9.18 -1.67 6.75
N THR A 140 -9.22 -2.75 7.50
CA THR A 140 -8.80 -2.82 8.91
C THR A 140 -7.34 -3.21 9.12
N GLY A 141 -6.59 -3.41 8.03
CA GLY A 141 -5.16 -3.74 8.05
C GLY A 141 -4.82 -5.16 8.52
N VAL A 142 -5.71 -6.12 8.32
CA VAL A 142 -5.49 -7.55 8.65
C VAL A 142 -4.18 -8.07 8.08
N ILE A 143 -3.83 -7.71 6.83
CA ILE A 143 -2.59 -8.12 6.18
C ILE A 143 -1.34 -7.61 6.90
N TYR A 144 -1.41 -6.42 7.51
CA TYR A 144 -0.30 -5.84 8.28
C TYR A 144 -0.15 -6.52 9.64
N LYS A 145 -1.27 -6.80 10.33
CA LYS A 145 -1.26 -7.61 11.55
C LYS A 145 -0.66 -9.00 11.28
N ALA A 146 -1.09 -9.65 10.20
CA ALA A 146 -0.55 -10.95 9.78
C ALA A 146 0.95 -10.90 9.42
N ALA A 147 1.46 -9.74 8.98
CA ALA A 147 2.89 -9.50 8.73
C ALA A 147 3.66 -9.05 10.00
N GLY A 148 3.00 -9.03 11.16
CA GLY A 148 3.60 -8.72 12.47
C GLY A 148 3.88 -7.24 12.66
N PHE A 149 2.99 -6.36 12.19
CA PHE A 149 3.00 -4.93 12.51
C PHE A 149 2.20 -4.65 13.78
N ASP A 150 2.67 -3.69 14.56
CA ASP A 150 1.98 -3.17 15.72
C ASP A 150 0.98 -2.09 15.31
N TYR A 151 -0.26 -2.24 15.76
CA TYR A 151 -1.33 -1.27 15.51
C TYR A 151 -1.22 -0.06 16.43
N GLN A 152 -1.24 1.15 15.86
CA GLN A 152 -1.06 2.41 16.58
C GLN A 152 -2.36 3.24 16.68
N GLY A 153 -3.49 2.69 16.27
CA GLY A 153 -4.77 3.40 16.29
C GLY A 153 -5.11 4.10 14.98
N LEU A 154 -6.20 4.84 14.99
CA LEU A 154 -6.65 5.67 13.86
C LEU A 154 -5.92 7.00 13.85
N THR A 155 -5.55 7.46 12.66
CA THR A 155 -4.98 8.81 12.47
C THR A 155 -5.98 9.89 12.89
N ALA A 156 -5.48 11.08 13.22
CA ALA A 156 -6.33 12.24 13.51
C ALA A 156 -7.26 12.55 12.34
N GLN A 157 -8.48 13.00 12.64
CA GLN A 157 -9.42 13.47 11.65
C GLN A 157 -8.84 14.65 10.89
N LYS A 158 -8.86 14.58 9.56
CA LYS A 158 -8.45 15.66 8.66
C LYS A 158 -9.56 15.93 7.66
N ASN A 159 -9.55 17.14 7.10
CA ASN A 159 -10.48 17.54 6.05
C ASN A 159 -9.74 17.73 4.73
N ASP A 160 -10.43 17.49 3.63
CA ASP A 160 -10.04 17.86 2.29
C ASP A 160 -10.92 18.99 1.78
N PHE A 161 -10.32 19.94 1.06
CA PHE A 161 -11.05 21.04 0.43
C PHE A 161 -11.53 20.62 -0.95
N TRP A 162 -12.82 20.75 -1.21
CA TRP A 162 -13.48 20.32 -2.43
C TRP A 162 -13.99 21.51 -3.24
N VAL A 163 -13.69 21.50 -4.53
CA VAL A 163 -14.15 22.48 -5.51
C VAL A 163 -14.70 21.71 -6.71
N ASN A 164 -15.95 21.97 -7.09
CA ASN A 164 -16.61 21.31 -8.24
C ASN A 164 -16.49 19.77 -8.21
N GLY A 165 -16.69 19.16 -7.03
CA GLY A 165 -16.65 17.70 -6.87
C GLY A 165 -15.25 17.08 -6.86
N LYS A 166 -14.17 17.89 -6.88
CA LYS A 166 -12.77 17.42 -6.85
C LYS A 166 -12.03 17.95 -5.63
N ILE A 167 -11.12 17.12 -5.10
CA ILE A 167 -10.23 17.54 -4.02
C ILE A 167 -9.19 18.51 -4.58
N GLN A 168 -9.07 19.68 -3.97
CA GLN A 168 -8.04 20.65 -4.29
C GLN A 168 -6.70 20.31 -3.64
N GLN A 169 -5.65 20.65 -4.37
CA GLN A 169 -4.27 20.50 -3.85
C GLN A 169 -4.07 21.42 -2.64
N ARG A 170 -3.40 20.91 -1.61
CA ARG A 170 -3.05 21.71 -0.43
C ARG A 170 -2.29 22.97 -0.81
N GLY A 171 -2.62 24.08 -0.14
CA GLY A 171 -2.04 25.39 -0.43
C GLY A 171 -2.71 26.16 -1.57
N LYS A 172 -3.63 25.55 -2.32
CA LYS A 172 -4.39 26.19 -3.40
C LYS A 172 -5.87 26.44 -3.03
N THR A 173 -6.14 26.77 -1.79
CA THR A 173 -7.51 26.96 -1.28
C THR A 173 -7.86 28.43 -1.03
N LYS A 174 -6.87 29.32 -0.98
CA LYS A 174 -7.08 30.75 -0.70
C LYS A 174 -7.77 31.43 -1.89
N GLY A 175 -8.90 32.11 -1.65
CA GLY A 175 -9.65 32.82 -2.69
C GLY A 175 -10.43 31.92 -3.64
N VAL A 176 -10.56 30.64 -3.32
CA VAL A 176 -11.32 29.68 -4.12
C VAL A 176 -12.59 29.29 -3.36
N ASP A 177 -13.74 29.38 -4.02
CA ASP A 177 -15.00 28.91 -3.43
C ASP A 177 -15.07 27.38 -3.43
N GLY A 178 -15.37 26.82 -2.25
CA GLY A 178 -15.38 25.38 -2.06
C GLY A 178 -15.78 24.98 -0.65
N VAL A 179 -15.85 23.68 -0.38
CA VAL A 179 -16.30 23.13 0.90
C VAL A 179 -15.27 22.19 1.51
N TRP A 180 -15.09 22.29 2.82
CA TRP A 180 -14.28 21.34 3.59
C TRP A 180 -15.12 20.10 3.90
N LYS A 181 -14.63 18.93 3.53
CA LYS A 181 -15.27 17.65 3.86
C LYS A 181 -14.30 16.76 4.64
N PRO A 182 -14.80 15.98 5.62
CA PRO A 182 -13.98 15.02 6.34
C PRO A 182 -13.32 14.03 5.37
N ARG A 183 -12.02 13.81 5.57
CA ARG A 183 -11.30 12.72 4.91
C ARG A 183 -11.48 11.44 5.71
N SER A 184 -11.49 10.27 5.05
CA SER A 184 -11.40 9.00 5.76
C SER A 184 -10.16 8.95 6.65
N ARG A 185 -10.33 8.43 7.86
CA ARG A 185 -9.22 8.15 8.76
C ARG A 185 -8.47 6.90 8.29
N LYS A 186 -7.27 6.71 8.77
CA LYS A 186 -6.47 5.55 8.42
C LYS A 186 -6.00 4.84 9.69
N HIS A 187 -6.06 3.53 9.68
CA HIS A 187 -5.39 2.71 10.67
C HIS A 187 -3.89 2.78 10.44
N LEU A 188 -3.14 3.22 11.45
CA LEU A 188 -1.69 3.29 11.43
C LEU A 188 -1.08 2.00 11.96
N PHE A 189 -0.10 1.48 11.24
CA PHE A 189 0.66 0.31 11.62
C PHE A 189 2.15 0.60 11.52
N ILE A 190 2.92 0.10 12.47
CA ILE A 190 4.38 0.29 12.55
C ILE A 190 5.04 -1.05 12.81
N LYS A 191 6.20 -1.26 12.19
CA LYS A 191 7.09 -2.36 12.50
C LYS A 191 8.50 -1.81 12.68
N GLN A 192 9.01 -1.95 13.89
CA GLN A 192 10.33 -1.42 14.28
C GLN A 192 11.35 -2.55 14.43
N TYR A 193 12.58 -2.25 14.08
CA TYR A 193 13.74 -3.10 14.24
C TYR A 193 14.83 -2.32 14.98
N ASN A 194 15.78 -3.03 15.58
CA ASN A 194 16.96 -2.38 16.13
C ASN A 194 17.72 -1.70 15.00
N LYS A 195 18.15 -0.44 15.21
CA LYS A 195 19.13 0.18 14.34
C LYS A 195 20.42 -0.63 14.47
N GLU A 196 20.83 -1.27 13.39
CA GLU A 196 22.20 -1.81 13.34
C GLU A 196 23.15 -0.59 13.30
N ASN A 197 24.05 -0.51 14.27
CA ASN A 197 25.05 0.55 14.37
C ASN A 197 26.08 0.41 13.23
#